data_24412f0d8560c39e0e083f04b7f8a0c4
#
_entry.id   24412f0d8560c39e0e083f04b7f8a0c4
#
_cell.length_a   1.000
_cell.length_b   1.000
_cell.length_c   1.000
_cell.angle_alpha   90.00
_cell.angle_beta   90.00
_cell.angle_gamma   90.00
#
_symmetry.space_group_name_H-M   'P 1'
#
loop_
_entity.id
_entity.type
_entity.pdbx_description
1 polymer ?
#
loop_
_entity_poly.entity_id
_entity_poly.type
_entity_poly.pdbx_seq_one_letter_code
_entity_poly.pdbx_strand_id
1 'polypeptide(L)'
;LNTRLVASNVGEAVHALREGSCDLILAYYDPDAALQLPAEIFPSLHLGTTEMLPVCAVDASGQPLYDLEAGQQVPLLAYSAGASLGRPVNQLLRQRALRCTTVYETAMADSLKSMALQGLGVAWVPGLSVKAELQRGELAVCGGEHWYLPLEIRLYRSALQRKAGVRLLWRKLEAGFGQPPPI
;
A
#
# COMPACT_ATOMS: atom_id res chain seq x y z
N LEU A 1 12.69 -12.89 -20.14
CA LEU A 1 13.14 -11.70 -19.40
C LEU A 1 13.78 -12.17 -18.09
N ASN A 2 15.08 -11.88 -17.90
CA ASN A 2 15.67 -12.00 -16.57
C ASN A 2 15.27 -10.76 -15.77
N THR A 3 14.50 -10.96 -14.71
CA THR A 3 13.98 -9.89 -13.86
C THR A 3 14.53 -10.06 -12.44
N ARG A 4 15.08 -8.98 -11.88
CA ARG A 4 15.46 -8.90 -10.47
C ARG A 4 14.46 -8.00 -9.77
N LEU A 5 13.78 -8.52 -8.74
CA LEU A 5 12.90 -7.75 -7.87
C LEU A 5 13.66 -7.33 -6.62
N VAL A 6 13.49 -6.08 -6.23
CA VAL A 6 14.03 -5.51 -4.99
C VAL A 6 12.89 -4.81 -4.27
N ALA A 7 12.58 -5.25 -3.05
CA ALA A 7 11.66 -4.55 -2.18
C ALA A 7 12.41 -3.48 -1.41
N SER A 8 11.92 -2.24 -1.45
CA SER A 8 12.49 -1.11 -0.72
C SER A 8 11.40 -0.10 -0.37
N ASN A 9 11.73 0.90 0.44
CA ASN A 9 10.81 2.01 0.63
C ASN A 9 10.69 2.87 -0.65
N VAL A 10 9.60 3.62 -0.74
CA VAL A 10 9.28 4.41 -1.94
C VAL A 10 10.36 5.45 -2.26
N GLY A 11 10.95 6.10 -1.24
CA GLY A 11 12.01 7.09 -1.44
C GLY A 11 13.25 6.50 -2.10
N GLU A 12 13.71 5.35 -1.63
CA GLU A 12 14.85 4.62 -2.23
C GLU A 12 14.53 4.16 -3.65
N ALA A 13 13.31 3.64 -3.89
CA ALA A 13 12.89 3.22 -5.22
C ALA A 13 12.88 4.39 -6.21
N VAL A 14 12.33 5.55 -5.82
CA VAL A 14 12.32 6.78 -6.63
C VAL A 14 13.73 7.25 -6.94
N HIS A 15 14.62 7.24 -5.95
CA HIS A 15 16.04 7.59 -6.15
C HIS A 15 16.71 6.65 -7.15
N ALA A 16 16.52 5.33 -6.97
CA ALA A 16 17.07 4.32 -7.89
C ALA A 16 16.57 4.47 -9.34
N LEU A 17 15.28 4.84 -9.53
CA LEU A 17 14.75 5.10 -10.86
C LEU A 17 15.38 6.35 -11.50
N ARG A 18 15.53 7.42 -10.72
CA ARG A 18 16.14 8.66 -11.18
C ARG A 18 17.59 8.48 -11.61
N GLU A 19 18.35 7.69 -10.86
CA GLU A 19 19.76 7.40 -11.16
C GLU A 19 19.95 6.31 -12.23
N GLY A 20 18.86 5.64 -12.65
CA GLY A 20 18.91 4.59 -13.66
C GLY A 20 19.47 3.24 -13.15
N SER A 21 19.62 3.07 -11.83
CA SER A 21 20.01 1.78 -11.22
C SER A 21 18.81 0.81 -11.13
N CYS A 22 17.60 1.33 -11.26
CA CYS A 22 16.34 0.60 -11.39
C CYS A 22 15.67 0.95 -12.73
N ASP A 23 15.09 -0.03 -13.39
CA ASP A 23 14.44 0.15 -14.70
C ASP A 23 12.96 0.51 -14.58
N LEU A 24 12.29 -0.04 -13.57
CA LEU A 24 10.85 0.07 -13.32
C LEU A 24 10.59 0.15 -11.82
N ILE A 25 9.59 0.93 -11.42
CA ILE A 25 9.04 0.92 -10.07
C ILE A 25 7.57 0.51 -10.16
N LEU A 26 7.19 -0.49 -9.35
CA LEU A 26 5.80 -0.79 -9.04
C LEU A 26 5.49 -0.24 -7.65
N ALA A 27 4.55 0.67 -7.55
CA ALA A 27 4.22 1.32 -6.28
C ALA A 27 2.71 1.56 -6.14
N TYR A 28 2.27 1.66 -4.89
CA TYR A 28 0.98 2.27 -4.58
C TYR A 28 1.07 3.78 -4.78
N TYR A 29 0.07 4.33 -5.41
CA TYR A 29 -0.05 5.75 -5.67
C TYR A 29 -1.16 6.34 -4.80
N ASP A 30 -0.79 7.39 -4.07
CA ASP A 30 -1.71 8.27 -3.36
C ASP A 30 -1.68 9.62 -4.09
N PRO A 31 -2.82 10.10 -4.62
CA PRO A 31 -2.90 11.39 -5.32
C PRO A 31 -2.43 12.57 -4.47
N ASP A 32 -2.67 12.50 -3.16
CA ASP A 32 -2.31 13.57 -2.21
C ASP A 32 -0.83 13.51 -1.77
N ALA A 33 -0.15 12.39 -2.02
CA ALA A 33 1.26 12.17 -1.75
C ALA A 33 2.01 11.79 -3.02
N ALA A 34 1.78 12.54 -4.11
CA ALA A 34 2.39 12.28 -5.41
C ALA A 34 3.88 11.99 -5.27
N LEU A 35 4.29 10.85 -5.79
CA LEU A 35 5.70 10.54 -5.97
C LEU A 35 6.29 11.71 -6.77
N GLN A 36 7.39 12.29 -6.31
CA GLN A 36 8.05 13.42 -7.00
C GLN A 36 8.70 12.95 -8.32
N LEU A 37 7.88 12.39 -9.20
CA LEU A 37 8.25 11.87 -10.52
C LEU A 37 7.44 12.63 -11.57
N PRO A 38 8.02 13.71 -12.18
CA PRO A 38 7.37 14.44 -13.28
C PRO A 38 6.99 13.49 -14.41
N ALA A 39 5.72 13.52 -14.84
CA ALA A 39 5.15 12.57 -15.81
C ALA A 39 5.85 12.61 -17.17
N GLU A 40 6.39 13.78 -17.54
CA GLU A 40 7.13 13.97 -18.80
C GLU A 40 8.45 13.18 -18.83
N ILE A 41 9.07 12.99 -17.64
CA ILE A 41 10.35 12.28 -17.49
C ILE A 41 10.11 10.85 -17.03
N PHE A 42 9.08 10.64 -16.21
CA PHE A 42 8.74 9.35 -15.61
C PHE A 42 7.28 8.98 -15.88
N PRO A 43 6.96 8.57 -17.11
CA PRO A 43 5.60 8.12 -17.43
C PRO A 43 5.21 6.93 -16.56
N SER A 44 3.92 6.87 -16.22
CA SER A 44 3.34 5.78 -15.42
C SER A 44 2.19 5.10 -16.15
N LEU A 45 1.96 3.82 -15.83
CA LEU A 45 0.80 3.05 -16.20
C LEU A 45 -0.03 2.76 -14.94
N HIS A 46 -1.33 3.01 -15.02
CA HIS A 46 -2.29 2.53 -14.02
C HIS A 46 -2.53 1.04 -14.28
N LEU A 47 -2.24 0.19 -13.29
CA LEU A 47 -2.39 -1.26 -13.38
C LEU A 47 -3.63 -1.78 -12.67
N GLY A 48 -4.25 -0.98 -11.83
CA GLY A 48 -5.43 -1.34 -11.08
C GLY A 48 -5.59 -0.54 -9.81
N THR A 49 -6.64 -0.86 -9.07
CA THR A 49 -6.98 -0.26 -7.78
C THR A 49 -7.04 -1.32 -6.70
N THR A 50 -6.82 -0.90 -5.47
CA THR A 50 -7.04 -1.67 -4.24
C THR A 50 -7.43 -0.69 -3.14
N GLU A 51 -7.62 -1.19 -1.94
CA GLU A 51 -7.91 -0.38 -0.77
C GLU A 51 -6.95 -0.74 0.36
N MET A 52 -6.64 0.20 1.21
CA MET A 52 -6.09 -0.10 2.52
C MET A 52 -7.24 -0.46 3.46
N LEU A 53 -7.10 -1.57 4.12
CA LEU A 53 -8.08 -2.11 5.05
C LEU A 53 -7.55 -2.07 6.48
N PRO A 54 -8.37 -1.68 7.48
CA PRO A 54 -8.03 -1.85 8.88
C PRO A 54 -8.17 -3.32 9.25
N VAL A 55 -7.09 -3.98 9.63
CA VAL A 55 -7.09 -5.41 9.97
C VAL A 55 -6.51 -5.65 11.35
N CYS A 56 -7.02 -6.69 12.02
CA CYS A 56 -6.48 -7.24 13.25
C CYS A 56 -6.63 -8.76 13.27
N ALA A 57 -5.97 -9.43 14.20
CA ALA A 57 -6.19 -10.86 14.43
C ALA A 57 -7.63 -11.14 14.87
N VAL A 58 -8.01 -12.40 14.76
CA VAL A 58 -9.31 -12.90 15.23
C VAL A 58 -9.17 -13.60 16.57
N ASP A 59 -10.26 -13.65 17.32
CA ASP A 59 -10.38 -14.44 18.55
C ASP A 59 -10.69 -15.91 18.26
N ALA A 60 -10.85 -16.71 19.29
CA ALA A 60 -11.17 -18.15 19.18
C ALA A 60 -12.52 -18.43 18.50
N SER A 61 -13.39 -17.42 18.40
CA SER A 61 -14.70 -17.53 17.70
C SER A 61 -14.64 -17.03 16.26
N GLY A 62 -13.47 -16.55 15.80
CA GLY A 62 -13.27 -16.00 14.45
C GLY A 62 -13.72 -14.55 14.31
N GLN A 63 -13.98 -13.84 15.43
CA GLN A 63 -14.35 -12.43 15.41
C GLN A 63 -13.09 -11.55 15.53
N PRO A 64 -13.10 -10.33 14.95
CA PRO A 64 -11.97 -9.42 15.08
C PRO A 64 -11.72 -9.07 16.56
N LEU A 65 -10.46 -9.06 16.98
CA LEU A 65 -10.07 -8.69 18.35
C LEU A 65 -10.42 -7.24 18.71
N TYR A 66 -10.51 -6.36 17.72
CA TYR A 66 -10.82 -4.95 17.88
C TYR A 66 -11.95 -4.55 16.94
N ASP A 67 -12.79 -3.62 17.39
CA ASP A 67 -13.87 -3.02 16.60
C ASP A 67 -13.72 -1.50 16.64
N LEU A 68 -13.48 -0.89 15.48
CA LEU A 68 -13.30 0.56 15.36
C LEU A 68 -14.59 1.35 15.62
N GLU A 69 -15.75 0.69 15.55
CA GLU A 69 -17.07 1.30 15.81
C GLU A 69 -17.42 1.29 17.30
N ALA A 70 -16.75 0.47 18.11
CA ALA A 70 -17.07 0.32 19.53
C ALA A 70 -16.67 1.51 20.41
N GLY A 71 -15.97 2.53 19.85
CA GLY A 71 -15.53 3.71 20.60
C GLY A 71 -14.47 3.46 21.67
N GLN A 72 -13.95 2.24 21.74
CA GLN A 72 -12.87 1.87 22.65
C GLN A 72 -11.51 2.36 22.11
N GLN A 73 -10.53 2.49 22.99
CA GLN A 73 -9.16 2.77 22.59
C GLN A 73 -8.53 1.52 22.00
N VAL A 74 -7.93 1.65 20.81
CA VAL A 74 -7.29 0.52 20.13
C VAL A 74 -5.77 0.68 20.07
N PRO A 75 -4.99 -0.42 20.20
CA PRO A 75 -3.57 -0.40 19.93
C PRO A 75 -3.34 -0.24 18.42
N LEU A 76 -2.60 0.79 18.03
CA LEU A 76 -2.30 1.12 16.63
C LEU A 76 -0.92 0.58 16.25
N LEU A 77 -0.87 -0.15 15.15
CA LEU A 77 0.34 -0.53 14.45
C LEU A 77 0.56 0.51 13.34
N ALA A 78 1.40 1.51 13.61
CA ALA A 78 1.51 2.71 12.80
C ALA A 78 2.59 2.61 11.72
N TYR A 79 2.42 3.38 10.67
CA TYR A 79 3.50 3.69 9.75
C TYR A 79 4.43 4.74 10.36
N SER A 80 5.75 4.54 10.21
CA SER A 80 6.75 5.52 10.63
C SER A 80 6.68 6.80 9.81
N ALA A 81 7.21 7.87 10.36
CA ALA A 81 7.28 9.17 9.70
C ALA A 81 7.97 9.04 8.32
N GLY A 82 7.36 9.61 7.28
CA GLY A 82 7.88 9.54 5.91
C GLY A 82 7.49 8.29 5.12
N ALA A 83 6.84 7.29 5.73
CA ALA A 83 6.25 6.20 4.97
C ALA A 83 5.09 6.71 4.10
N SER A 84 5.11 6.39 2.81
CA SER A 84 4.12 6.89 1.84
C SER A 84 2.68 6.52 2.20
N LEU A 85 2.45 5.29 2.67
CA LEU A 85 1.14 4.82 3.10
C LEU A 85 0.70 5.37 4.47
N GLY A 86 1.63 5.88 5.27
CA GLY A 86 1.32 6.42 6.59
C GLY A 86 0.55 7.74 6.55
N ARG A 87 0.79 8.57 5.52
CA ARG A 87 0.15 9.87 5.42
C ARG A 87 -1.37 9.79 5.30
N PRO A 88 -1.95 9.05 4.32
CA PRO A 88 -3.39 8.92 4.20
C PRO A 88 -4.02 8.24 5.42
N VAL A 89 -3.36 7.24 6.03
CA VAL A 89 -3.83 6.62 7.27
C VAL A 89 -3.90 7.64 8.40
N ASN A 90 -2.83 8.39 8.66
CA ASN A 90 -2.80 9.40 9.70
C ASN A 90 -3.84 10.50 9.48
N GLN A 91 -4.13 10.86 8.23
CA GLN A 91 -5.19 11.81 7.90
C GLN A 91 -6.57 11.23 8.24
N LEU A 92 -6.85 9.99 7.85
CA LEU A 92 -8.09 9.30 8.17
C LEU A 92 -8.31 9.21 9.69
N LEU A 93 -7.29 8.78 10.45
CA LEU A 93 -7.37 8.65 11.91
C LEU A 93 -7.72 9.96 12.58
N ARG A 94 -7.14 11.08 12.12
CA ARG A 94 -7.48 12.43 12.63
C ARG A 94 -8.90 12.85 12.24
N GLN A 95 -9.32 12.62 11.00
CA GLN A 95 -10.66 12.98 10.52
C GLN A 95 -11.76 12.22 11.25
N ARG A 96 -11.51 10.96 11.59
CA ARG A 96 -12.43 10.07 12.30
C ARG A 96 -12.30 10.16 13.83
N ALA A 97 -11.34 10.95 14.34
CA ALA A 97 -11.05 11.08 15.77
C ALA A 97 -10.92 9.73 16.50
N LEU A 98 -10.26 8.74 15.84
CA LEU A 98 -10.05 7.42 16.42
C LEU A 98 -9.22 7.50 17.68
N ARG A 99 -9.72 6.92 18.76
CA ARG A 99 -8.98 6.78 20.03
C ARG A 99 -8.00 5.61 19.90
N CYS A 100 -6.73 5.91 19.68
CA CYS A 100 -5.70 4.89 19.54
C CYS A 100 -4.41 5.24 20.28
N THR A 101 -3.63 4.23 20.59
CA THR A 101 -2.26 4.38 21.12
C THR A 101 -1.31 3.59 20.22
N THR A 102 -0.29 4.24 19.69
CA THR A 102 0.73 3.57 18.87
C THR A 102 1.55 2.63 19.76
N VAL A 103 1.56 1.35 19.42
CA VAL A 103 2.29 0.29 20.11
C VAL A 103 3.46 -0.28 19.29
N TYR A 104 3.43 -0.03 17.98
CA TYR A 104 4.50 -0.44 17.05
C TYR A 104 4.56 0.53 15.88
N GLU A 105 5.75 0.74 15.32
CA GLU A 105 5.96 1.66 14.21
C GLU A 105 6.98 1.11 13.21
N THR A 106 6.66 1.14 11.92
CA THR A 106 7.52 0.72 10.81
C THR A 106 7.13 1.38 9.50
N ALA A 107 8.06 1.43 8.54
CA ALA A 107 7.77 1.89 7.18
C ALA A 107 7.15 0.79 6.29
N MET A 108 7.17 -0.48 6.72
CA MET A 108 6.84 -1.64 5.89
C MET A 108 5.47 -2.23 6.24
N ALA A 109 4.54 -2.25 5.27
CA ALA A 109 3.20 -2.81 5.46
C ALA A 109 3.23 -4.31 5.87
N ASP A 110 4.16 -5.10 5.34
CA ASP A 110 4.29 -6.51 5.70
C ASP A 110 4.70 -6.72 7.16
N SER A 111 5.49 -5.81 7.73
CA SER A 111 5.81 -5.84 9.16
C SER A 111 4.57 -5.51 10.00
N LEU A 112 3.76 -4.52 9.60
CA LEU A 112 2.48 -4.22 10.26
C LEU A 112 1.54 -5.43 10.22
N LYS A 113 1.40 -6.07 9.04
CA LYS A 113 0.62 -7.30 8.89
C LYS A 113 1.09 -8.39 9.86
N SER A 114 2.40 -8.61 9.94
CA SER A 114 2.97 -9.64 10.84
C SER A 114 2.65 -9.37 12.31
N MET A 115 2.67 -8.12 12.74
CA MET A 115 2.30 -7.73 14.11
C MET A 115 0.79 -7.85 14.35
N ALA A 116 -0.04 -7.52 13.34
CA ALA A 116 -1.49 -7.70 13.42
C ALA A 116 -1.85 -9.20 13.57
N LEU A 117 -1.20 -10.09 12.82
CA LEU A 117 -1.38 -11.55 12.96
C LEU A 117 -1.06 -12.07 14.36
N GLN A 118 -0.15 -11.42 15.07
CA GLN A 118 0.19 -11.75 16.46
C GLN A 118 -0.79 -11.15 17.50
N GLY A 119 -1.83 -10.44 17.04
CA GLY A 119 -2.83 -9.85 17.91
C GLY A 119 -2.40 -8.56 18.61
N LEU A 120 -1.28 -7.94 18.19
CA LEU A 120 -0.71 -6.78 18.88
C LEU A 120 -1.50 -5.48 18.65
N GLY A 121 -2.38 -5.43 17.64
CA GLY A 121 -3.17 -4.23 17.38
C GLY A 121 -3.81 -4.22 15.99
N VAL A 122 -4.25 -3.03 15.61
CA VAL A 122 -4.89 -2.73 14.33
C VAL A 122 -3.89 -2.09 13.39
N ALA A 123 -3.82 -2.59 12.15
CA ALA A 123 -3.00 -2.05 11.07
C ALA A 123 -3.86 -1.70 9.85
N TRP A 124 -3.57 -0.59 9.18
CA TRP A 124 -4.07 -0.32 7.83
C TRP A 124 -3.06 -0.87 6.82
N VAL A 125 -3.46 -1.85 6.04
CA VAL A 125 -2.59 -2.50 5.07
C VAL A 125 -3.29 -2.67 3.72
N PRO A 126 -2.56 -2.71 2.58
CA PRO A 126 -3.18 -2.95 1.29
C PRO A 126 -3.92 -4.29 1.26
N GLY A 127 -5.18 -4.28 0.83
CA GLY A 127 -6.04 -5.47 0.80
C GLY A 127 -5.45 -6.63 0.01
N LEU A 128 -4.69 -6.34 -1.05
CA LEU A 128 -3.98 -7.37 -1.82
C LEU A 128 -2.92 -8.10 -0.99
N SER A 129 -2.29 -7.45 -0.02
CA SER A 129 -1.23 -8.04 0.80
C SER A 129 -1.77 -8.94 1.92
N VAL A 130 -3.07 -8.85 2.23
CA VAL A 130 -3.73 -9.61 3.32
C VAL A 130 -4.83 -10.54 2.82
N LYS A 131 -5.02 -10.64 1.51
CA LYS A 131 -6.09 -11.44 0.91
C LYS A 131 -6.08 -12.89 1.39
N ALA A 132 -4.92 -13.50 1.48
CA ALA A 132 -4.77 -14.88 1.89
C ALA A 132 -5.11 -15.05 3.39
N GLU A 133 -4.65 -14.16 4.24
CA GLU A 133 -4.89 -14.18 5.68
C GLU A 133 -6.38 -13.95 6.01
N LEU A 134 -7.04 -13.03 5.29
CA LEU A 134 -8.49 -12.82 5.40
C LEU A 134 -9.27 -14.06 4.96
N GLN A 135 -8.86 -14.70 3.87
CA GLN A 135 -9.52 -15.95 3.39
C GLN A 135 -9.34 -17.12 4.35
N ARG A 136 -8.20 -17.20 5.05
CA ARG A 136 -7.95 -18.24 6.06
C ARG A 136 -8.56 -17.92 7.42
N GLY A 137 -9.14 -16.73 7.60
CA GLY A 137 -9.67 -16.29 8.88
C GLY A 137 -8.60 -16.05 9.96
N GLU A 138 -7.37 -15.76 9.56
CA GLU A 138 -6.26 -15.42 10.46
C GLU A 138 -6.29 -13.93 10.82
N LEU A 139 -6.76 -13.10 9.88
CA LEU A 139 -7.07 -11.69 10.05
C LEU A 139 -8.52 -11.44 9.75
N ALA A 140 -9.07 -10.39 10.34
CA ALA A 140 -10.36 -9.84 10.00
C ALA A 140 -10.28 -8.32 9.81
N VAL A 141 -11.16 -7.78 8.97
CA VAL A 141 -11.37 -6.33 8.86
C VAL A 141 -12.14 -5.89 10.11
N CYS A 142 -11.66 -4.86 10.80
CA CYS A 142 -12.17 -4.42 12.10
C CYS A 142 -12.90 -3.07 12.07
N GLY A 143 -13.38 -2.65 10.90
CA GLY A 143 -14.19 -1.44 10.71
C GLY A 143 -14.95 -1.48 9.40
N GLY A 144 -15.99 -0.66 9.26
CA GLY A 144 -16.78 -0.53 8.04
C GLY A 144 -16.02 0.15 6.89
N GLU A 145 -16.65 0.22 5.70
CA GLU A 145 -16.04 0.75 4.47
C GLU A 145 -15.54 2.20 4.60
N HIS A 146 -16.12 2.99 5.50
CA HIS A 146 -15.68 4.36 5.74
C HIS A 146 -14.29 4.45 6.42
N TRP A 147 -13.72 3.32 6.86
CA TRP A 147 -12.34 3.19 7.32
C TRP A 147 -11.37 2.76 6.22
N TYR A 148 -11.88 2.47 5.02
CA TYR A 148 -11.05 2.07 3.88
C TYR A 148 -10.46 3.29 3.19
N LEU A 149 -9.27 3.11 2.61
CA LEU A 149 -8.60 4.13 1.84
C LEU A 149 -8.31 3.60 0.44
N PRO A 150 -8.78 4.27 -0.62
CA PRO A 150 -8.50 3.83 -1.97
C PRO A 150 -7.01 3.98 -2.29
N LEU A 151 -6.47 3.01 -3.02
CA LEU A 151 -5.11 3.02 -3.54
C LEU A 151 -5.12 2.68 -5.02
N GLU A 152 -4.28 3.36 -5.78
CA GLU A 152 -3.95 2.96 -7.14
C GLU A 152 -2.63 2.19 -7.17
N ILE A 153 -2.53 1.26 -8.11
CA ILE A 153 -1.29 0.53 -8.38
C ILE A 153 -0.73 1.07 -9.68
N ARG A 154 0.47 1.64 -9.63
CA ARG A 154 1.11 2.23 -10.80
C ARG A 154 2.51 1.66 -11.04
N LEU A 155 2.82 1.49 -12.31
CA LEU A 155 4.16 1.15 -12.79
C LEU A 155 4.79 2.40 -13.40
N TYR A 156 6.03 2.72 -13.01
CA TYR A 156 6.78 3.86 -13.51
C TYR A 156 8.03 3.39 -14.24
N ARG A 157 8.45 4.15 -15.25
CA ARG A 157 9.75 4.01 -15.91
C ARG A 157 10.35 5.38 -16.21
N SER A 158 11.66 5.42 -16.51
CA SER A 158 12.22 6.62 -17.16
C SER A 158 11.77 6.68 -18.63
N ALA A 159 11.43 7.87 -19.12
CA ALA A 159 11.17 8.11 -20.54
C ALA A 159 12.43 7.81 -21.40
N LEU A 160 13.62 7.94 -20.81
CA LEU A 160 14.91 7.66 -21.46
C LEU A 160 15.29 6.17 -21.46
N GLN A 161 14.46 5.30 -20.86
CA GLN A 161 14.74 3.86 -20.79
C GLN A 161 14.75 3.23 -22.19
N ARG A 162 15.91 2.64 -22.56
CA ARG A 162 16.17 2.09 -23.89
C ARG A 162 16.26 0.57 -23.94
N LYS A 163 16.28 -0.12 -22.79
CA LYS A 163 16.37 -1.59 -22.74
C LYS A 163 15.19 -2.23 -23.47
N ALA A 164 15.47 -3.07 -24.45
CA ALA A 164 14.44 -3.68 -25.29
C ALA A 164 13.40 -4.49 -24.49
N GLY A 165 13.85 -5.23 -23.47
CA GLY A 165 12.97 -6.00 -22.58
C GLY A 165 12.00 -5.13 -21.79
N VAL A 166 12.45 -3.98 -21.28
CA VAL A 166 11.60 -3.02 -20.55
C VAL A 166 10.55 -2.42 -21.47
N ARG A 167 10.97 -2.02 -22.69
CA ARG A 167 10.06 -1.46 -23.70
C ARG A 167 9.01 -2.47 -24.17
N LEU A 168 9.40 -3.74 -24.30
CA LEU A 168 8.46 -4.80 -24.67
C LEU A 168 7.44 -5.05 -23.55
N LEU A 169 7.90 -5.16 -22.30
CA LEU A 169 7.02 -5.32 -21.13
C LEU A 169 6.05 -4.14 -21.02
N TRP A 170 6.57 -2.91 -21.11
CA TRP A 170 5.75 -1.71 -21.05
C TRP A 170 4.61 -1.71 -22.07
N ARG A 171 4.93 -1.96 -23.35
CA ARG A 171 3.92 -2.02 -24.43
C ARG A 171 2.86 -3.09 -24.19
N LYS A 172 3.26 -4.26 -23.67
CA LYS A 172 2.29 -5.34 -23.35
C LYS A 172 1.35 -4.93 -22.21
N LEU A 173 1.88 -4.29 -21.16
CA LEU A 173 1.07 -3.81 -20.05
C LEU A 173 0.17 -2.63 -20.49
N GLU A 174 0.69 -1.71 -21.27
CA GLU A 174 -0.07 -0.59 -21.83
C GLU A 174 -1.26 -1.07 -22.68
N ALA A 175 -1.08 -2.10 -23.48
CA ALA A 175 -2.14 -2.72 -24.25
C ALA A 175 -3.19 -3.44 -23.39
N GLY A 176 -2.78 -4.00 -22.24
CA GLY A 176 -3.68 -4.72 -21.31
C GLY A 176 -4.35 -3.85 -20.26
N PHE A 177 -3.73 -2.76 -19.83
CA PHE A 177 -4.17 -1.93 -18.70
C PHE A 177 -4.33 -0.45 -19.08
N GLY A 178 -3.95 -0.05 -20.30
CA GLY A 178 -3.84 1.35 -20.73
C GLY A 178 -5.17 2.09 -20.98
N GLN A 179 -6.30 1.56 -20.56
CA GLN A 179 -7.53 2.32 -20.50
C GLN A 179 -7.65 2.98 -19.12
N PRO A 180 -7.82 4.32 -19.05
CA PRO A 180 -8.15 4.96 -17.79
C PRO A 180 -9.46 4.35 -17.26
N PRO A 181 -9.61 4.25 -15.92
CA PRO A 181 -10.88 3.81 -15.35
C PRO A 181 -12.01 4.71 -15.88
N PRO A 182 -13.18 4.17 -16.17
CA PRO A 182 -14.31 5.00 -16.55
C PRO A 182 -14.62 6.00 -15.44
N ILE A 183 -14.77 7.26 -15.83
CA ILE A 183 -15.13 8.40 -14.97
C ILE A 183 -16.53 8.17 -14.39
#